data_5b43e706745a957c9a02748f3e40e185
#
_entry.id   5b43e706745a957c9a02748f3e40e185
#
_cell.length_a   1.000
_cell.length_b   1.000
_cell.length_c   1.000
_cell.angle_alpha   90.00
_cell.angle_beta   90.00
_cell.angle_gamma   90.00
#
_symmetry.space_group_name_H-M   'P 1'
#
loop_
_entity.id
_entity.type
_entity.pdbx_description
1 polymer ?
#
loop_
_entity_poly.entity_id
_entity_poly.type
_entity_poly.pdbx_seq_one_letter_code
_entity_poly.pdbx_strand_id
1 'polypeptide(L)'
;DRSPSRGLGDVYKRQVLITTKRGAKGKDNISFSANFGISKVVKKLDMLDGYAYAMYRNEAAQMFNEYENANEAIPYPGTSKVDPSTGESVYSPGPEDYRNGTYPSVNWQDEVFETAFSQEYNLSVNGSNDKGYYAISGNILDQSGIIHNSGYKRYSFRANLARKVHEWIEIGTNMSFTNSLNKLAKTNSVSDGIIRGALFYPATAPLDDETNNAQLNWFSSNPYVYTRAAKDELTTNSFFSSSFVEITPYKDLKVRQNVGFSYNINERDVYYNRETVEGKDPTNGYASKADNWSKNLVLETMATYNKTFNRNHSLNVVAAFSYERGDYGNKAMVATGFPQDLTEDFDMSAAVNPQKPTSGRGMTSLVSFLGRANYNLMNKYLFTASFRRDGSSKFAPGNKWSNFASGAIAWRASEEQFIKDLNVFSNLKFRASYGQTGNQAIGAYATRDYLTVANYPINGALASGFANLTWRGPANPDLKWETTSQYNVGVDMGFFPHRINLTID
;
A
#
# COMPACT_ATOMS: atom_id res chain seq x y z
N ASP A 1 16.46 -12.40 25.25
CA ASP A 1 17.44 -11.29 25.41
C ASP A 1 16.68 -9.96 25.29
N ARG A 2 16.27 -9.43 26.44
CA ARG A 2 15.48 -8.20 26.49
C ARG A 2 16.45 -7.00 26.54
N SER A 3 16.65 -6.40 25.39
CA SER A 3 17.46 -5.21 25.16
C SER A 3 17.12 -4.09 26.17
N PRO A 4 18.12 -3.36 26.72
CA PRO A 4 17.94 -2.26 27.67
C PRO A 4 17.37 -0.96 27.06
N SER A 5 16.80 -0.98 25.87
CA SER A 5 16.38 0.20 25.12
C SER A 5 14.94 0.68 25.39
N ARG A 6 14.28 0.26 26.48
CA ARG A 6 12.91 0.71 26.81
C ARG A 6 12.78 2.16 27.26
N GLY A 7 13.86 2.93 27.36
CA GLY A 7 13.83 4.34 27.76
C GLY A 7 13.66 5.36 26.62
N LEU A 8 13.75 4.91 25.35
CA LEU A 8 13.44 5.71 24.16
C LEU A 8 12.10 5.27 23.51
N GLY A 9 11.21 4.73 24.32
CA GLY A 9 10.15 3.79 23.98
C GLY A 9 9.05 4.29 23.03
N ASP A 10 8.77 5.57 22.91
CA ASP A 10 7.60 5.98 22.10
C ASP A 10 7.93 6.22 20.63
N VAL A 11 9.14 6.60 20.29
CA VAL A 11 9.56 6.71 18.88
C VAL A 11 9.81 5.31 18.27
N TYR A 12 10.27 4.36 19.08
CA TYR A 12 10.53 2.96 18.64
C TYR A 12 9.33 2.01 18.78
N LYS A 13 8.24 2.39 19.46
CA LYS A 13 7.02 1.55 19.60
C LYS A 13 6.31 1.28 18.26
N ARG A 14 6.67 1.97 17.19
CA ARG A 14 6.16 1.77 15.84
C ARG A 14 7.14 1.08 14.89
N GLN A 15 8.28 0.64 15.38
CA GLN A 15 9.24 -0.09 14.56
C GLN A 15 8.87 -1.57 14.50
N VAL A 16 8.56 -2.07 13.30
CA VAL A 16 8.43 -3.50 13.02
C VAL A 16 9.81 -4.01 12.62
N LEU A 17 10.44 -4.80 13.49
CA LEU A 17 11.69 -5.48 13.15
C LEU A 17 11.36 -6.79 12.43
N ILE A 18 11.62 -6.85 11.13
CA ILE A 18 11.45 -8.05 10.32
C ILE A 18 12.81 -8.74 10.23
N THR A 19 12.91 -9.92 10.84
CA THR A 19 14.10 -10.78 10.70
C THR A 19 13.76 -11.91 9.73
N THR A 20 14.49 -11.99 8.62
CA THR A 20 14.33 -13.10 7.68
C THR A 20 14.90 -14.40 8.27
N LYS A 21 14.26 -15.54 7.96
CA LYS A 21 14.74 -16.84 8.36
C LYS A 21 16.14 -17.08 7.75
N ARG A 22 17.06 -17.54 8.57
CA ARG A 22 18.38 -18.03 8.15
C ARG A 22 18.32 -19.54 8.06
N GLY A 23 19.14 -20.14 7.16
CA GLY A 23 19.26 -21.60 7.10
C GLY A 23 19.70 -22.18 8.46
N ALA A 24 19.10 -23.30 8.86
CA ALA A 24 19.49 -24.01 10.07
C ALA A 24 20.87 -24.65 9.87
N LYS A 25 21.71 -24.65 10.92
CA LYS A 25 23.06 -25.24 10.87
C LYS A 25 22.97 -26.76 10.69
N GLY A 26 23.66 -27.30 9.72
CA GLY A 26 24.02 -28.72 9.64
C GLY A 26 23.48 -29.54 8.48
N LYS A 27 22.33 -29.23 7.87
CA LYS A 27 21.78 -29.98 6.72
C LYS A 27 21.06 -29.05 5.76
N ASP A 28 21.25 -29.32 4.48
CA ASP A 28 20.44 -28.72 3.44
C ASP A 28 18.99 -29.22 3.58
N ASN A 29 18.04 -28.31 3.53
CA ASN A 29 16.63 -28.62 3.61
C ASN A 29 15.93 -28.12 2.36
N ILE A 30 15.19 -29.00 1.71
CA ILE A 30 14.31 -28.68 0.59
C ILE A 30 12.89 -28.85 1.08
N SER A 31 12.06 -27.82 0.92
CA SER A 31 10.64 -27.91 1.25
C SER A 31 9.80 -27.44 0.07
N PHE A 32 8.76 -28.20 -0.19
CA PHE A 32 7.73 -27.87 -1.15
C PHE A 32 6.39 -27.88 -0.42
N SER A 33 5.54 -26.89 -0.70
CA SER A 33 4.16 -26.89 -0.25
C SER A 33 3.25 -26.41 -1.36
N ALA A 34 2.06 -27.03 -1.44
CA ALA A 34 0.97 -26.61 -2.30
C ALA A 34 -0.28 -26.42 -1.46
N ASN A 35 -0.91 -25.26 -1.59
CA ASN A 35 -2.15 -24.91 -0.91
C ASN A 35 -3.23 -24.66 -1.96
N PHE A 36 -4.40 -25.23 -1.73
CA PHE A 36 -5.58 -25.02 -2.55
C PHE A 36 -6.70 -24.47 -1.69
N GLY A 37 -7.43 -23.51 -2.21
CA GLY A 37 -8.54 -22.88 -1.50
C GLY A 37 -9.74 -22.68 -2.42
N ILE A 38 -10.93 -22.71 -1.81
CA ILE A 38 -12.19 -22.35 -2.44
C ILE A 38 -12.81 -21.23 -1.63
N SER A 39 -13.21 -20.15 -2.28
CA SER A 39 -13.85 -19.01 -1.68
C SER A 39 -15.20 -18.75 -2.34
N LYS A 40 -16.20 -18.44 -1.54
CA LYS A 40 -17.54 -18.04 -2.02
C LYS A 40 -18.15 -17.01 -1.10
N VAL A 41 -19.13 -16.28 -1.59
CA VAL A 41 -19.93 -15.38 -0.75
C VAL A 41 -20.63 -16.19 0.33
N VAL A 42 -20.44 -15.80 1.59
CA VAL A 42 -20.98 -16.52 2.75
C VAL A 42 -22.50 -16.37 2.81
N LYS A 43 -23.01 -15.16 2.52
CA LYS A 43 -24.43 -14.86 2.53
C LYS A 43 -24.73 -13.80 1.48
N LYS A 44 -25.73 -14.06 0.64
CA LYS A 44 -26.35 -13.08 -0.25
C LYS A 44 -27.50 -12.41 0.49
N LEU A 45 -27.83 -11.17 0.09
CA LEU A 45 -28.98 -10.46 0.61
C LEU A 45 -30.25 -10.97 -0.07
N ASP A 46 -31.34 -11.05 0.68
CA ASP A 46 -32.64 -11.38 0.13
C ASP A 46 -33.15 -10.14 -0.64
N MET A 47 -33.27 -10.28 -1.96
CA MET A 47 -33.72 -9.22 -2.87
C MET A 47 -35.11 -9.55 -3.41
N LEU A 48 -35.80 -8.51 -3.85
CA LEU A 48 -37.08 -8.70 -4.55
C LEU A 48 -36.83 -9.43 -5.87
N ASP A 49 -37.61 -10.46 -6.15
CA ASP A 49 -37.69 -11.08 -7.47
C ASP A 49 -38.42 -10.18 -8.48
N GLY A 50 -38.49 -10.59 -9.76
CA GLY A 50 -39.12 -9.79 -10.80
C GLY A 50 -40.60 -9.48 -10.53
N TYR A 51 -41.33 -10.43 -9.95
CA TYR A 51 -42.73 -10.23 -9.56
C TYR A 51 -42.87 -9.20 -8.45
N ALA A 52 -42.20 -9.40 -7.35
CA ALA A 52 -42.27 -8.52 -6.19
C ALA A 52 -41.72 -7.13 -6.52
N TYR A 53 -40.69 -7.02 -7.35
CA TYR A 53 -40.14 -5.75 -7.82
C TYR A 53 -41.19 -5.00 -8.68
N ALA A 54 -41.83 -5.68 -9.66
CA ALA A 54 -42.85 -5.06 -10.50
C ALA A 54 -44.07 -4.58 -9.69
N MET A 55 -44.52 -5.39 -8.71
CA MET A 55 -45.58 -4.99 -7.77
C MET A 55 -45.22 -3.74 -6.98
N TYR A 56 -44.02 -3.74 -6.36
CA TYR A 56 -43.51 -2.61 -5.59
C TYR A 56 -43.44 -1.32 -6.42
N ARG A 57 -42.96 -1.41 -7.66
CA ARG A 57 -42.83 -0.26 -8.55
C ARG A 57 -44.21 0.28 -8.99
N ASN A 58 -45.18 -0.60 -9.23
CA ASN A 58 -46.53 -0.21 -9.55
C ASN A 58 -47.22 0.50 -8.36
N GLU A 59 -47.08 -0.06 -7.16
CA GLU A 59 -47.60 0.56 -5.92
C GLU A 59 -46.97 1.93 -5.69
N ALA A 60 -45.64 2.03 -5.83
CA ALA A 60 -44.92 3.30 -5.67
C ALA A 60 -45.42 4.37 -6.65
N ALA A 61 -45.68 4.02 -7.92
CA ALA A 61 -46.24 4.96 -8.92
C ALA A 61 -47.69 5.36 -8.58
N GLN A 62 -48.50 4.43 -8.11
CA GLN A 62 -49.89 4.71 -7.69
C GLN A 62 -49.89 5.66 -6.48
N MET A 63 -49.08 5.37 -5.45
CA MET A 63 -48.96 6.22 -4.26
C MET A 63 -48.48 7.63 -4.62
N PHE A 64 -47.48 7.74 -5.51
CA PHE A 64 -46.96 9.02 -5.97
C PHE A 64 -48.06 9.83 -6.66
N ASN A 65 -48.85 9.19 -7.55
CA ASN A 65 -49.99 9.84 -8.23
C ASN A 65 -51.04 10.32 -7.25
N GLU A 66 -51.33 9.55 -6.21
CA GLU A 66 -52.35 9.88 -5.20
C GLU A 66 -51.89 11.05 -4.31
N TYR A 67 -50.67 11.01 -3.75
CA TYR A 67 -50.20 11.99 -2.77
C TYR A 67 -49.70 13.29 -3.40
N GLU A 68 -49.05 13.21 -4.56
CA GLU A 68 -48.49 14.37 -5.26
C GLU A 68 -49.43 14.94 -6.32
N ASN A 69 -50.63 14.37 -6.47
CA ASN A 69 -51.59 14.70 -7.52
C ASN A 69 -50.97 14.70 -8.92
N ALA A 70 -50.07 13.71 -9.14
CA ALA A 70 -49.31 13.49 -10.38
C ALA A 70 -50.08 12.54 -11.33
N ASN A 71 -49.56 12.33 -12.50
CA ASN A 71 -50.09 11.38 -13.49
C ASN A 71 -48.96 10.57 -14.12
N GLU A 72 -48.14 9.90 -13.30
CA GLU A 72 -47.12 9.02 -13.78
C GLU A 72 -47.70 7.72 -14.32
N ALA A 73 -47.12 7.22 -15.40
CA ALA A 73 -47.50 5.94 -15.97
C ALA A 73 -47.13 4.79 -15.02
N ILE A 74 -48.04 3.80 -14.90
CA ILE A 74 -47.75 2.55 -14.18
C ILE A 74 -46.64 1.79 -14.94
N PRO A 75 -45.50 1.48 -14.29
CA PRO A 75 -44.35 0.91 -14.98
C PRO A 75 -44.58 -0.49 -15.54
N TYR A 76 -45.36 -1.32 -14.87
CA TYR A 76 -45.63 -2.72 -15.23
C TYR A 76 -47.16 -2.96 -15.36
N PRO A 77 -47.81 -2.44 -16.43
CA PRO A 77 -49.26 -2.45 -16.52
C PRO A 77 -49.85 -3.80 -16.98
N GLY A 78 -49.08 -4.69 -17.59
CA GLY A 78 -49.59 -5.95 -18.19
C GLY A 78 -50.50 -5.72 -19.39
N THR A 79 -50.27 -4.66 -20.16
CA THR A 79 -51.12 -4.26 -21.28
C THR A 79 -50.32 -3.86 -22.51
N SER A 80 -50.92 -4.00 -23.69
CA SER A 80 -50.34 -3.48 -24.92
C SER A 80 -50.70 -2.01 -25.13
N LYS A 81 -49.73 -1.21 -25.58
CA LYS A 81 -49.95 0.16 -26.06
C LYS A 81 -49.47 0.26 -27.51
N VAL A 82 -50.18 1.07 -28.30
CA VAL A 82 -49.73 1.41 -29.64
C VAL A 82 -48.67 2.50 -29.55
N ASP A 83 -47.50 2.26 -30.11
CA ASP A 83 -46.47 3.24 -30.26
C ASP A 83 -46.90 4.31 -31.27
N PRO A 84 -47.05 5.58 -30.85
CA PRO A 84 -47.53 6.64 -31.73
C PRO A 84 -46.60 6.94 -32.90
N SER A 85 -45.32 6.58 -32.81
CA SER A 85 -44.32 6.86 -33.82
C SER A 85 -44.21 5.79 -34.89
N THR A 86 -44.45 4.52 -34.52
CA THR A 86 -44.34 3.35 -35.43
C THR A 86 -45.71 2.76 -35.80
N GLY A 87 -46.75 3.04 -34.98
CA GLY A 87 -48.07 2.41 -35.13
C GLY A 87 -48.09 0.93 -34.66
N GLU A 88 -47.04 0.39 -34.16
CA GLU A 88 -46.94 -1.00 -33.69
C GLU A 88 -47.51 -1.14 -32.25
N SER A 89 -48.10 -2.29 -31.97
CA SER A 89 -48.55 -2.65 -30.64
C SER A 89 -47.41 -3.24 -29.81
N VAL A 90 -46.93 -2.50 -28.80
CA VAL A 90 -45.86 -2.96 -27.89
C VAL A 90 -46.51 -3.40 -26.56
N TYR A 91 -46.24 -4.65 -26.20
CA TYR A 91 -46.68 -5.18 -24.89
C TYR A 91 -45.75 -4.73 -23.76
N SER A 92 -46.32 -4.14 -22.72
CA SER A 92 -45.59 -3.83 -21.49
C SER A 92 -45.92 -4.88 -20.43
N PRO A 93 -44.95 -5.67 -19.94
CA PRO A 93 -45.20 -6.78 -19.02
C PRO A 93 -45.83 -6.30 -17.71
N GLY A 94 -46.69 -7.15 -17.15
CA GLY A 94 -47.23 -6.98 -15.80
C GLY A 94 -46.50 -7.87 -14.77
N PRO A 95 -46.80 -7.72 -13.47
CA PRO A 95 -46.16 -8.55 -12.44
C PRO A 95 -46.34 -10.05 -12.68
N GLU A 96 -47.50 -10.52 -13.12
CA GLU A 96 -47.78 -11.93 -13.36
C GLU A 96 -46.91 -12.56 -14.46
N ASP A 97 -46.46 -11.76 -15.44
CA ASP A 97 -45.59 -12.24 -16.52
C ASP A 97 -44.22 -12.66 -15.99
N TYR A 98 -43.74 -12.01 -14.94
CA TYR A 98 -42.50 -12.41 -14.22
C TYR A 98 -42.74 -13.61 -13.33
N ARG A 99 -43.91 -13.72 -12.67
CA ARG A 99 -44.27 -14.89 -11.87
C ARG A 99 -44.37 -16.16 -12.71
N ASN A 100 -44.94 -16.05 -13.88
CA ASN A 100 -45.18 -17.18 -14.78
C ASN A 100 -43.93 -17.54 -15.61
N GLY A 101 -42.84 -16.76 -15.49
CA GLY A 101 -41.62 -17.00 -16.25
C GLY A 101 -41.67 -16.59 -17.72
N THR A 102 -42.69 -15.85 -18.15
CA THR A 102 -42.81 -15.29 -19.52
C THR A 102 -41.73 -14.23 -19.74
N TYR A 103 -41.38 -13.49 -18.71
CA TYR A 103 -40.31 -12.51 -18.66
C TYR A 103 -39.26 -12.92 -17.62
N PRO A 104 -37.97 -12.59 -17.84
CA PRO A 104 -36.89 -12.99 -16.94
C PRO A 104 -36.99 -12.28 -15.58
N SER A 105 -36.71 -13.02 -14.53
CA SER A 105 -36.49 -12.52 -13.17
C SER A 105 -35.07 -12.80 -12.77
N VAL A 106 -34.24 -11.76 -12.68
CA VAL A 106 -32.80 -11.87 -12.50
C VAL A 106 -32.40 -11.58 -11.05
N ASN A 107 -31.70 -12.52 -10.42
CA ASN A 107 -30.97 -12.27 -9.19
C ASN A 107 -29.53 -11.84 -9.54
N TRP A 108 -29.30 -10.54 -9.58
CA TRP A 108 -28.01 -9.97 -9.98
C TRP A 108 -26.84 -10.39 -9.11
N GLN A 109 -27.06 -10.80 -7.87
CA GLN A 109 -26.01 -11.35 -7.03
C GLN A 109 -25.52 -12.73 -7.54
N ASP A 110 -26.40 -13.50 -8.15
CA ASP A 110 -26.03 -14.80 -8.73
C ASP A 110 -25.21 -14.62 -10.02
N GLU A 111 -25.48 -13.57 -10.77
CA GLU A 111 -24.79 -13.24 -12.03
C GLU A 111 -23.42 -12.58 -11.84
N VAL A 112 -23.19 -11.97 -10.67
CA VAL A 112 -21.96 -11.23 -10.36
C VAL A 112 -20.98 -12.07 -9.56
N PHE A 113 -21.48 -12.93 -8.66
CA PHE A 113 -20.63 -13.71 -7.77
C PHE A 113 -20.44 -15.14 -8.26
N GLU A 114 -19.19 -15.58 -8.19
CA GLU A 114 -18.81 -16.95 -8.50
C GLU A 114 -18.09 -17.63 -7.33
N THR A 115 -17.95 -18.95 -7.43
CA THR A 115 -17.06 -19.70 -6.54
C THR A 115 -15.63 -19.57 -7.07
N ALA A 116 -14.81 -18.86 -6.31
CA ALA A 116 -13.42 -18.58 -6.63
C ALA A 116 -12.48 -19.71 -6.20
N PHE A 117 -11.47 -19.96 -6.99
CA PHE A 117 -10.43 -20.94 -6.75
C PHE A 117 -9.09 -20.28 -6.50
N SER A 118 -8.33 -20.78 -5.53
CA SER A 118 -6.98 -20.32 -5.27
C SER A 118 -5.99 -21.47 -5.19
N GLN A 119 -4.81 -21.26 -5.71
CA GLN A 119 -3.70 -22.19 -5.65
C GLN A 119 -2.40 -21.46 -5.36
N GLU A 120 -1.62 -22.00 -4.44
CA GLU A 120 -0.32 -21.46 -4.07
C GLU A 120 0.71 -22.56 -4.00
N TYR A 121 1.84 -22.34 -4.66
CA TYR A 121 2.98 -23.24 -4.67
C TYR A 121 4.19 -22.54 -4.11
N ASN A 122 4.84 -23.16 -3.13
CA ASN A 122 6.06 -22.68 -2.52
C ASN A 122 7.15 -23.74 -2.63
N LEU A 123 8.30 -23.36 -3.17
CA LEU A 123 9.52 -24.16 -3.16
C LEU A 123 10.60 -23.38 -2.42
N SER A 124 11.25 -24.03 -1.45
CA SER A 124 12.39 -23.40 -0.78
C SER A 124 13.53 -24.40 -0.56
N VAL A 125 14.74 -23.89 -0.69
CA VAL A 125 15.97 -24.59 -0.41
C VAL A 125 16.81 -23.74 0.53
N ASN A 126 17.23 -24.29 1.65
CA ASN A 126 18.04 -23.56 2.61
C ASN A 126 19.08 -24.50 3.27
N GLY A 127 20.23 -23.91 3.62
CA GLY A 127 21.29 -24.61 4.30
C GLY A 127 22.26 -23.63 4.95
N SER A 128 23.04 -24.12 5.89
CA SER A 128 24.11 -23.32 6.48
C SER A 128 25.25 -24.21 7.01
N ASN A 129 26.45 -23.66 6.98
CA ASN A 129 27.65 -24.22 7.59
C ASN A 129 28.42 -23.12 8.32
N ASP A 130 29.62 -23.44 8.82
CA ASP A 130 30.44 -22.47 9.56
C ASP A 130 30.97 -21.32 8.68
N LYS A 131 30.89 -21.46 7.34
CA LYS A 131 31.38 -20.45 6.39
C LYS A 131 30.27 -19.58 5.82
N GLY A 132 28.99 -19.95 6.00
CA GLY A 132 27.89 -19.16 5.49
C GLY A 132 26.55 -19.87 5.49
N TYR A 133 25.56 -19.18 4.96
CA TYR A 133 24.19 -19.71 4.79
C TYR A 133 23.61 -19.27 3.46
N TYR A 134 22.63 -20.04 3.03
CA TYR A 134 21.74 -19.67 1.93
C TYR A 134 20.30 -20.04 2.26
N ALA A 135 19.39 -19.23 1.75
CA ALA A 135 17.96 -19.53 1.73
C ALA A 135 17.38 -18.95 0.44
N ILE A 136 16.95 -19.83 -0.44
CA ILE A 136 16.38 -19.49 -1.76
C ILE A 136 14.96 -20.00 -1.80
N SER A 137 14.00 -19.20 -2.27
CA SER A 137 12.63 -19.62 -2.39
C SER A 137 11.94 -19.01 -3.61
N GLY A 138 11.03 -19.79 -4.21
CA GLY A 138 10.08 -19.36 -5.21
C GLY A 138 8.66 -19.57 -4.73
N ASN A 139 7.77 -18.66 -5.07
CA ASN A 139 6.34 -18.75 -4.77
C ASN A 139 5.54 -18.36 -6.03
N ILE A 140 4.52 -19.14 -6.31
CA ILE A 140 3.50 -18.87 -7.32
C ILE A 140 2.15 -18.86 -6.61
N LEU A 141 1.41 -17.78 -6.76
CA LEU A 141 0.03 -17.65 -6.28
C LEU A 141 -0.86 -17.29 -7.45
N ASP A 142 -1.93 -18.07 -7.66
CA ASP A 142 -3.02 -17.78 -8.60
C ASP A 142 -4.33 -17.85 -7.83
N GLN A 143 -5.03 -16.73 -7.74
CA GLN A 143 -6.25 -16.59 -6.95
C GLN A 143 -7.32 -15.89 -7.79
N SER A 144 -8.37 -16.59 -8.17
CA SER A 144 -9.57 -15.98 -8.72
C SER A 144 -10.31 -15.19 -7.65
N GLY A 145 -10.96 -14.09 -8.02
CA GLY A 145 -11.86 -13.36 -7.15
C GLY A 145 -13.25 -13.96 -7.10
N ILE A 146 -14.02 -13.65 -6.08
CA ILE A 146 -15.44 -14.06 -5.96
C ILE A 146 -16.38 -13.23 -6.84
N ILE A 147 -15.88 -12.21 -7.53
CA ILE A 147 -16.56 -11.44 -8.55
C ILE A 147 -15.97 -11.88 -9.90
N HIS A 148 -16.82 -12.15 -10.87
CA HIS A 148 -16.39 -12.54 -12.21
C HIS A 148 -15.35 -11.57 -12.78
N ASN A 149 -14.37 -12.11 -13.53
CA ASN A 149 -13.27 -11.38 -14.16
C ASN A 149 -12.38 -10.61 -13.18
N SER A 150 -12.35 -10.99 -11.91
CA SER A 150 -11.41 -10.46 -10.93
C SER A 150 -10.44 -11.52 -10.45
N GLY A 151 -9.26 -11.11 -9.99
CA GLY A 151 -8.28 -12.07 -9.50
C GLY A 151 -6.90 -11.48 -9.26
N TYR A 152 -6.02 -12.30 -8.71
CA TYR A 152 -4.66 -11.93 -8.39
C TYR A 152 -3.69 -13.07 -8.71
N LYS A 153 -2.69 -12.77 -9.55
CA LYS A 153 -1.57 -13.68 -9.83
C LYS A 153 -0.27 -13.07 -9.36
N ARG A 154 0.58 -13.88 -8.72
CA ARG A 154 1.89 -13.42 -8.24
C ARG A 154 2.95 -14.49 -8.44
N TYR A 155 4.07 -14.05 -8.96
CA TYR A 155 5.33 -14.80 -9.02
C TYR A 155 6.34 -14.08 -8.15
N SER A 156 6.98 -14.79 -7.23
CA SER A 156 8.02 -14.20 -6.41
C SER A 156 9.22 -15.12 -6.24
N PHE A 157 10.39 -14.50 -6.22
CA PHE A 157 11.67 -15.13 -5.97
C PHE A 157 12.37 -14.40 -4.85
N ARG A 158 12.98 -15.15 -3.93
CA ARG A 158 13.80 -14.60 -2.85
C ARG A 158 15.08 -15.38 -2.70
N ALA A 159 16.18 -14.66 -2.45
CA ALA A 159 17.45 -15.24 -2.11
C ALA A 159 18.09 -14.47 -0.95
N ASN A 160 18.46 -15.18 0.11
CA ASN A 160 19.17 -14.65 1.27
C ASN A 160 20.45 -15.45 1.43
N LEU A 161 21.58 -14.84 1.13
CA LEU A 161 22.88 -15.49 1.02
C LEU A 161 23.88 -14.72 1.89
N ALA A 162 24.73 -15.43 2.63
CA ALA A 162 25.90 -14.83 3.25
C ALA A 162 27.05 -15.84 3.32
N ARG A 163 28.27 -15.34 3.14
CA ARG A 163 29.47 -16.15 3.17
C ARG A 163 30.66 -15.42 3.78
N LYS A 164 31.35 -16.07 4.68
CA LYS A 164 32.70 -15.70 5.11
C LYS A 164 33.69 -16.09 4.01
N VAL A 165 34.13 -15.10 3.26
CA VAL A 165 35.13 -15.28 2.18
C VAL A 165 36.52 -15.43 2.79
N HIS A 166 36.74 -14.73 3.89
CA HIS A 166 37.94 -14.81 4.71
C HIS A 166 37.53 -14.72 6.19
N GLU A 167 38.41 -15.07 7.12
CA GLU A 167 38.14 -14.99 8.57
C GLU A 167 37.70 -13.59 9.01
N TRP A 168 38.17 -12.55 8.33
CA TRP A 168 37.88 -11.14 8.58
C TRP A 168 36.99 -10.48 7.53
N ILE A 169 36.49 -11.23 6.50
CA ILE A 169 35.56 -10.70 5.48
C ILE A 169 34.33 -11.59 5.39
N GLU A 170 33.17 -10.98 5.58
CA GLU A 170 31.84 -11.56 5.31
C GLU A 170 31.13 -10.74 4.25
N ILE A 171 30.55 -11.39 3.25
CA ILE A 171 29.70 -10.78 2.25
C ILE A 171 28.32 -11.41 2.32
N GLY A 172 27.30 -10.64 2.02
CA GLY A 172 25.95 -11.20 1.96
C GLY A 172 25.02 -10.33 1.15
N THR A 173 23.92 -10.95 0.74
CA THR A 173 22.87 -10.30 -0.01
C THR A 173 21.52 -10.89 0.36
N ASN A 174 20.52 -10.03 0.43
CA ASN A 174 19.11 -10.39 0.50
C ASN A 174 18.43 -9.72 -0.68
N MET A 175 17.89 -10.51 -1.60
CA MET A 175 17.20 -10.01 -2.77
C MET A 175 15.83 -10.65 -2.91
N SER A 176 14.91 -9.89 -3.44
CA SER A 176 13.59 -10.38 -3.83
C SER A 176 13.14 -9.74 -5.12
N PHE A 177 12.48 -10.53 -5.93
CA PHE A 177 11.76 -10.08 -7.12
C PHE A 177 10.32 -10.56 -7.01
N THR A 178 9.38 -9.68 -7.35
CA THR A 178 7.96 -10.01 -7.40
C THR A 178 7.36 -9.38 -8.65
N ASN A 179 6.65 -10.20 -9.41
CA ASN A 179 5.74 -9.76 -10.46
C ASN A 179 4.33 -10.15 -10.03
N SER A 180 3.38 -9.24 -10.12
CA SER A 180 1.97 -9.55 -9.87
C SER A 180 1.05 -8.84 -10.84
N LEU A 181 -0.03 -9.53 -11.20
CA LEU A 181 -1.16 -9.01 -11.96
C LEU A 181 -2.40 -9.06 -11.07
N ASN A 182 -3.02 -7.91 -10.89
CA ASN A 182 -4.29 -7.78 -10.18
C ASN A 182 -5.36 -7.34 -11.19
N LYS A 183 -6.35 -8.21 -11.43
CA LYS A 183 -7.56 -7.89 -12.18
C LYS A 183 -8.57 -7.31 -11.21
N LEU A 184 -8.84 -6.01 -11.35
CA LEU A 184 -9.63 -5.24 -10.42
C LEU A 184 -11.11 -5.23 -10.85
N ALA A 185 -11.99 -5.58 -9.93
CA ALA A 185 -13.42 -5.35 -10.10
C ALA A 185 -13.79 -3.96 -9.56
N LYS A 186 -14.63 -3.22 -10.29
CA LYS A 186 -15.10 -1.89 -9.89
C LYS A 186 -16.16 -2.00 -8.78
N THR A 187 -15.72 -2.17 -7.54
CA THR A 187 -16.61 -2.48 -6.41
C THR A 187 -17.02 -1.28 -5.57
N ASN A 188 -16.25 -0.19 -5.59
CA ASN A 188 -16.33 0.92 -4.65
C ASN A 188 -16.90 2.23 -5.22
N SER A 189 -17.44 2.21 -6.43
CA SER A 189 -18.10 3.39 -6.99
C SER A 189 -19.49 3.59 -6.37
N VAL A 190 -19.82 4.85 -6.09
CA VAL A 190 -21.12 5.22 -5.50
C VAL A 190 -22.25 5.08 -6.51
N SER A 191 -21.98 5.24 -7.81
CA SER A 191 -23.01 5.22 -8.86
C SER A 191 -23.02 3.96 -9.70
N ASP A 192 -21.85 3.36 -9.95
CA ASP A 192 -21.63 2.36 -11.00
C ASP A 192 -20.77 1.15 -10.55
N GLY A 193 -20.65 0.95 -9.23
CA GLY A 193 -19.96 -0.20 -8.67
C GLY A 193 -20.73 -1.51 -8.83
N ILE A 194 -20.06 -2.60 -9.18
CA ILE A 194 -20.63 -3.94 -9.41
C ILE A 194 -21.50 -4.39 -8.23
N ILE A 195 -21.01 -4.25 -6.98
CA ILE A 195 -21.75 -4.66 -5.79
C ILE A 195 -23.04 -3.84 -5.63
N ARG A 196 -22.93 -2.52 -5.81
CA ARG A 196 -24.11 -1.65 -5.75
C ARG A 196 -25.09 -1.99 -6.86
N GLY A 197 -24.60 -2.17 -8.09
CA GLY A 197 -25.44 -2.60 -9.21
C GLY A 197 -26.20 -3.88 -8.88
N ALA A 198 -25.52 -4.89 -8.34
CA ALA A 198 -26.14 -6.15 -7.95
C ALA A 198 -27.25 -6.05 -6.90
N LEU A 199 -27.27 -4.95 -6.12
CA LEU A 199 -28.32 -4.69 -5.11
C LEU A 199 -29.43 -3.75 -5.58
N PHE A 200 -29.15 -2.89 -6.57
CA PHE A 200 -30.10 -1.83 -6.98
C PHE A 200 -30.62 -1.99 -8.41
N TYR A 201 -29.99 -2.82 -9.24
CA TYR A 201 -30.45 -3.02 -10.60
C TYR A 201 -31.75 -3.84 -10.60
N PRO A 202 -32.75 -3.48 -11.45
CA PRO A 202 -34.07 -4.10 -11.41
C PRO A 202 -34.01 -5.60 -11.71
N ALA A 203 -34.66 -6.39 -10.89
CA ALA A 203 -34.80 -7.83 -11.13
C ALA A 203 -35.61 -8.16 -12.41
N THR A 204 -36.32 -7.18 -12.97
CA THR A 204 -37.12 -7.27 -14.21
C THR A 204 -36.31 -6.98 -15.49
N ALA A 205 -35.07 -6.48 -15.36
CA ALA A 205 -34.24 -6.20 -16.51
C ALA A 205 -33.57 -7.49 -17.03
N PRO A 206 -33.47 -7.69 -18.35
CA PRO A 206 -32.71 -8.81 -18.92
C PRO A 206 -31.20 -8.66 -18.71
N LEU A 207 -30.46 -9.77 -18.78
CA LEU A 207 -29.01 -9.77 -18.55
C LEU A 207 -28.24 -8.91 -19.55
N ASP A 208 -28.69 -8.91 -20.80
CA ASP A 208 -28.13 -8.23 -21.95
C ASP A 208 -28.78 -6.87 -22.22
N ASP A 209 -29.40 -6.27 -21.21
CA ASP A 209 -30.00 -4.95 -21.36
C ASP A 209 -28.94 -3.91 -21.73
N GLU A 210 -28.70 -3.74 -23.01
CA GLU A 210 -27.80 -2.74 -23.57
C GLU A 210 -28.35 -1.31 -23.43
N THR A 211 -29.65 -1.17 -23.18
CA THR A 211 -30.29 0.15 -23.16
C THR A 211 -29.91 0.94 -21.93
N ASN A 212 -29.31 0.32 -20.90
CA ASN A 212 -29.00 0.94 -19.61
C ASN A 212 -30.12 1.90 -19.21
N ASN A 213 -31.29 1.34 -19.15
CA ASN A 213 -32.57 1.95 -19.28
C ASN A 213 -32.65 3.35 -18.64
N ALA A 214 -32.99 4.35 -19.43
CA ALA A 214 -33.18 5.74 -18.95
C ALA A 214 -34.24 5.87 -17.82
N GLN A 215 -35.00 4.80 -17.57
CA GLN A 215 -35.92 4.71 -16.41
C GLN A 215 -35.20 4.34 -15.11
N LEU A 216 -33.99 3.82 -15.21
CA LEU A 216 -33.12 3.58 -14.04
C LEU A 216 -32.31 4.83 -13.85
N ASN A 217 -32.73 5.64 -12.90
CA ASN A 217 -31.96 6.78 -12.43
C ASN A 217 -30.45 6.50 -12.59
N TRP A 218 -29.73 7.47 -13.11
CA TRP A 218 -28.28 7.62 -13.22
C TRP A 218 -27.42 7.05 -12.06
N PHE A 219 -28.02 6.33 -11.12
CA PHE A 219 -27.41 5.73 -9.93
C PHE A 219 -27.10 4.24 -10.02
N SER A 220 -27.44 3.54 -11.09
CA SER A 220 -27.11 2.10 -11.20
C SER A 220 -26.84 1.69 -12.63
N SER A 221 -25.67 1.05 -12.83
CA SER A 221 -25.28 0.42 -14.08
C SER A 221 -25.58 -1.06 -14.02
N ASN A 222 -25.80 -1.70 -15.18
CA ASN A 222 -25.93 -3.15 -15.25
C ASN A 222 -24.65 -3.82 -14.69
N PRO A 223 -24.72 -4.51 -13.54
CA PRO A 223 -23.53 -5.05 -12.89
C PRO A 223 -22.91 -6.20 -13.68
N TYR A 224 -23.68 -6.96 -14.43
CA TYR A 224 -23.22 -8.06 -15.26
C TYR A 224 -22.35 -7.57 -16.43
N VAL A 225 -22.69 -6.43 -17.01
CA VAL A 225 -21.90 -5.82 -18.08
C VAL A 225 -20.48 -5.52 -17.59
N TYR A 226 -20.31 -4.97 -16.40
CA TYR A 226 -18.98 -4.68 -15.85
C TYR A 226 -18.12 -5.92 -15.60
N THR A 227 -18.73 -7.07 -15.37
CA THR A 227 -17.96 -8.31 -15.18
C THR A 227 -17.33 -8.83 -16.48
N ARG A 228 -17.79 -8.40 -17.64
CA ARG A 228 -17.30 -8.88 -18.95
C ARG A 228 -16.73 -7.77 -19.85
N ALA A 229 -17.24 -6.56 -19.72
CA ALA A 229 -17.00 -5.44 -20.64
C ALA A 229 -16.03 -4.39 -20.07
N ALA A 230 -15.60 -4.56 -18.82
CA ALA A 230 -14.62 -3.71 -18.16
C ALA A 230 -13.32 -4.47 -17.94
N LYS A 231 -12.21 -3.88 -18.36
CA LYS A 231 -10.84 -4.30 -18.04
C LYS A 231 -10.22 -3.28 -17.10
N ASP A 232 -9.69 -3.72 -15.99
CA ASP A 232 -8.93 -2.89 -15.07
C ASP A 232 -7.82 -3.77 -14.47
N GLU A 233 -6.65 -3.68 -15.05
CA GLU A 233 -5.51 -4.53 -14.71
C GLU A 233 -4.38 -3.70 -14.13
N LEU A 234 -3.86 -4.13 -12.99
CA LEU A 234 -2.70 -3.54 -12.33
C LEU A 234 -1.55 -4.54 -12.27
N THR A 235 -0.55 -4.31 -13.10
CA THR A 235 0.71 -5.06 -13.07
C THR A 235 1.70 -4.37 -12.16
N THR A 236 2.25 -5.10 -11.20
CA THR A 236 3.29 -4.59 -10.30
C THR A 236 4.56 -5.42 -10.43
N ASN A 237 5.65 -4.76 -10.75
CA ASN A 237 6.99 -5.34 -10.74
C ASN A 237 7.81 -4.69 -9.62
N SER A 238 8.30 -5.51 -8.69
CA SER A 238 9.09 -5.07 -7.54
C SER A 238 10.40 -5.82 -7.49
N PHE A 239 11.49 -5.09 -7.42
CA PHE A 239 12.82 -5.61 -7.13
C PHE A 239 13.37 -4.95 -5.87
N PHE A 240 13.89 -5.75 -4.97
CA PHE A 240 14.58 -5.30 -3.76
C PHE A 240 15.90 -6.06 -3.62
N SER A 241 16.97 -5.36 -3.28
CA SER A 241 18.25 -5.93 -2.92
C SER A 241 18.86 -5.16 -1.75
N SER A 242 19.39 -5.90 -0.78
CA SER A 242 20.21 -5.36 0.31
C SER A 242 21.45 -6.23 0.44
N SER A 243 22.58 -5.71 0.01
CA SER A 243 23.86 -6.40 -0.01
C SER A 243 24.82 -5.74 0.98
N PHE A 244 25.70 -6.53 1.57
CA PHE A 244 26.69 -6.00 2.47
C PHE A 244 28.07 -6.66 2.29
N VAL A 245 29.05 -5.88 2.66
CA VAL A 245 30.42 -6.36 2.96
C VAL A 245 30.72 -5.93 4.40
N GLU A 246 31.06 -6.90 5.25
CA GLU A 246 31.54 -6.68 6.61
C GLU A 246 33.01 -7.11 6.71
N ILE A 247 33.83 -6.21 7.19
CA ILE A 247 35.25 -6.49 7.47
C ILE A 247 35.51 -6.34 8.97
N THR A 248 36.34 -7.24 9.50
CA THR A 248 36.77 -7.23 10.91
C THR A 248 38.30 -7.06 10.94
N PRO A 249 38.80 -5.81 10.73
CA PRO A 249 40.26 -5.58 10.62
C PRO A 249 41.00 -5.86 11.94
N TYR A 250 40.30 -5.71 13.06
CA TYR A 250 40.78 -6.04 14.42
C TYR A 250 39.67 -6.74 15.20
N LYS A 251 40.04 -7.55 16.16
CA LYS A 251 39.13 -8.35 16.99
C LYS A 251 37.92 -7.56 17.54
N ASP A 252 38.12 -6.30 17.86
CA ASP A 252 37.12 -5.46 18.54
C ASP A 252 36.42 -4.47 17.56
N LEU A 253 36.85 -4.39 16.29
CA LEU A 253 36.35 -3.44 15.30
C LEU A 253 35.72 -4.16 14.10
N LYS A 254 34.49 -3.83 13.80
CA LYS A 254 33.78 -4.25 12.58
C LYS A 254 33.43 -3.01 11.76
N VAL A 255 33.69 -3.09 10.47
CA VAL A 255 33.24 -2.09 9.50
C VAL A 255 32.35 -2.78 8.47
N ARG A 256 31.13 -2.28 8.33
CA ARG A 256 30.13 -2.83 7.43
C ARG A 256 29.67 -1.76 6.44
N GLN A 257 29.72 -2.10 5.17
CA GLN A 257 29.11 -1.34 4.08
C GLN A 257 27.83 -2.05 3.64
N ASN A 258 26.69 -1.41 3.76
CA ASN A 258 25.42 -1.86 3.20
C ASN A 258 25.11 -1.07 1.93
N VAL A 259 24.55 -1.76 0.95
CA VAL A 259 23.98 -1.18 -0.29
C VAL A 259 22.59 -1.72 -0.46
N GLY A 260 21.59 -0.86 -0.29
CA GLY A 260 20.19 -1.16 -0.51
C GLY A 260 19.73 -0.56 -1.83
N PHE A 261 19.03 -1.33 -2.63
CA PHE A 261 18.37 -0.85 -3.84
C PHE A 261 16.98 -1.42 -3.94
N SER A 262 16.00 -0.57 -4.25
CA SER A 262 14.65 -1.01 -4.60
C SER A 262 14.18 -0.31 -5.88
N TYR A 263 13.44 -1.06 -6.69
CA TYR A 263 12.75 -0.57 -7.87
C TYR A 263 11.34 -1.13 -7.89
N ASN A 264 10.35 -0.26 -7.99
CA ASN A 264 8.95 -0.63 -8.11
C ASN A 264 8.36 0.09 -9.32
N ILE A 265 7.61 -0.63 -10.13
CA ILE A 265 6.78 -0.07 -11.18
C ILE A 265 5.38 -0.68 -11.10
N ASN A 266 4.37 0.17 -11.14
CA ASN A 266 2.96 -0.16 -11.21
C ASN A 266 2.43 0.34 -12.54
N GLU A 267 1.93 -0.57 -13.36
CA GLU A 267 1.35 -0.30 -14.68
C GLU A 267 -0.13 -0.65 -14.58
N ARG A 268 -1.01 0.33 -14.77
CA ARG A 268 -2.45 0.13 -14.74
C ARG A 268 -3.04 0.39 -16.11
N ASP A 269 -3.67 -0.63 -16.68
CA ASP A 269 -4.35 -0.62 -17.96
C ASP A 269 -5.85 -0.76 -17.72
N VAL A 270 -6.61 0.21 -18.21
CA VAL A 270 -8.07 0.27 -18.06
C VAL A 270 -8.68 0.40 -19.45
N TYR A 271 -9.69 -0.42 -19.71
CA TYR A 271 -10.56 -0.27 -20.87
C TYR A 271 -12.03 -0.50 -20.46
N TYR A 272 -12.87 0.43 -20.84
CA TYR A 272 -14.32 0.32 -20.73
C TYR A 272 -14.91 0.35 -22.13
N ASN A 273 -15.52 -0.76 -22.54
CA ASN A 273 -16.16 -0.87 -23.85
C ASN A 273 -17.48 -0.09 -23.90
N ARG A 274 -18.12 -0.07 -25.04
CA ARG A 274 -19.37 0.68 -25.31
C ARG A 274 -20.56 0.21 -24.49
N GLU A 275 -20.54 -0.97 -23.92
CA GLU A 275 -21.60 -1.49 -23.07
C GLU A 275 -21.56 -0.87 -21.66
N THR A 276 -20.43 -0.33 -21.24
CA THR A 276 -20.27 0.31 -19.92
C THR A 276 -20.75 1.76 -19.94
N VAL A 277 -21.08 2.31 -18.77
CA VAL A 277 -21.50 3.72 -18.65
C VAL A 277 -20.38 4.68 -19.07
N GLU A 278 -19.13 4.35 -18.78
CA GLU A 278 -17.98 5.18 -19.18
C GLU A 278 -17.65 5.08 -20.65
N GLY A 279 -17.89 3.94 -21.27
CA GLY A 279 -17.53 3.68 -22.66
C GLY A 279 -18.64 3.89 -23.66
N LYS A 280 -19.93 4.02 -23.24
CA LYS A 280 -21.07 4.21 -24.14
C LYS A 280 -21.03 5.55 -24.88
N ASP A 281 -21.87 5.69 -25.88
CA ASP A 281 -22.08 6.96 -26.62
C ASP A 281 -22.39 8.13 -25.63
N PRO A 282 -21.78 9.32 -25.79
CA PRO A 282 -20.88 9.76 -26.88
C PRO A 282 -19.39 9.41 -26.67
N THR A 283 -19.03 8.70 -25.62
CA THR A 283 -17.61 8.38 -25.29
C THR A 283 -17.03 7.37 -26.30
N ASN A 284 -17.82 6.40 -26.75
CA ASN A 284 -17.43 5.38 -27.73
C ASN A 284 -16.12 4.64 -27.39
N GLY A 285 -16.07 4.02 -26.21
CA GLY A 285 -14.91 3.35 -25.65
C GLY A 285 -14.02 4.33 -24.88
N TYR A 286 -13.56 3.90 -23.70
CA TYR A 286 -12.66 4.64 -22.83
C TYR A 286 -11.43 3.79 -22.53
N ALA A 287 -10.24 4.33 -22.75
CA ALA A 287 -8.99 3.68 -22.36
C ALA A 287 -8.12 4.61 -21.50
N SER A 288 -7.45 4.03 -20.53
CA SER A 288 -6.45 4.74 -19.70
C SER A 288 -5.26 3.83 -19.42
N LYS A 289 -4.06 4.38 -19.60
CA LYS A 289 -2.79 3.74 -19.20
C LYS A 289 -2.06 4.65 -18.23
N ALA A 290 -1.66 4.10 -17.09
CA ALA A 290 -0.98 4.87 -16.06
C ALA A 290 0.18 4.06 -15.46
N ASP A 291 1.39 4.61 -15.53
CA ASP A 291 2.57 4.05 -14.90
C ASP A 291 3.00 4.91 -13.72
N ASN A 292 3.30 4.26 -12.59
CA ASN A 292 3.95 4.86 -11.44
C ASN A 292 5.20 4.07 -11.11
N TRP A 293 6.34 4.73 -11.01
CA TRP A 293 7.59 4.07 -10.69
C TRP A 293 8.34 4.77 -9.56
N SER A 294 9.10 3.98 -8.80
CA SER A 294 10.01 4.50 -7.77
C SER A 294 11.30 3.69 -7.74
N LYS A 295 12.41 4.39 -7.50
CA LYS A 295 13.75 3.82 -7.29
C LYS A 295 14.31 4.40 -6.01
N ASN A 296 14.81 3.54 -5.12
CA ASN A 296 15.47 3.97 -3.90
C ASN A 296 16.86 3.33 -3.83
N LEU A 297 17.86 4.15 -3.56
CA LEU A 297 19.22 3.74 -3.28
C LEU A 297 19.57 4.15 -1.86
N VAL A 298 20.07 3.22 -1.06
CA VAL A 298 20.59 3.44 0.30
C VAL A 298 22.03 2.94 0.35
N LEU A 299 22.94 3.81 0.72
CA LEU A 299 24.31 3.48 1.02
C LEU A 299 24.54 3.76 2.50
N GLU A 300 25.01 2.76 3.25
CA GLU A 300 25.27 2.91 4.67
C GLU A 300 26.61 2.28 5.03
N THR A 301 27.51 3.10 5.56
CA THR A 301 28.77 2.65 6.12
C THR A 301 28.71 2.76 7.63
N MET A 302 28.95 1.66 8.33
CA MET A 302 28.89 1.59 9.79
C MET A 302 30.15 0.96 10.35
N ALA A 303 30.81 1.66 11.27
CA ALA A 303 31.92 1.14 12.06
C ALA A 303 31.43 0.90 13.50
N THR A 304 31.65 -0.30 14.02
CA THR A 304 31.29 -0.71 15.37
C THR A 304 32.52 -1.18 16.11
N TYR A 305 32.85 -0.53 17.22
CA TYR A 305 33.92 -0.90 18.12
C TYR A 305 33.35 -1.40 19.45
N ASN A 306 33.70 -2.64 19.83
CA ASN A 306 33.26 -3.26 21.08
C ASN A 306 34.47 -3.72 21.88
N LYS A 307 34.65 -3.17 23.07
CA LYS A 307 35.75 -3.56 23.95
C LYS A 307 35.36 -3.61 25.41
N THR A 308 35.78 -4.67 26.08
CA THR A 308 35.70 -4.77 27.53
C THR A 308 37.12 -4.68 28.10
N PHE A 309 37.32 -3.69 29.00
CA PHE A 309 38.53 -3.45 29.70
C PHE A 309 38.40 -3.98 31.14
N ASN A 310 39.33 -4.71 31.65
CA ASN A 310 39.43 -5.14 33.04
C ASN A 310 38.13 -5.68 33.66
N ARG A 311 37.33 -6.42 32.91
CA ARG A 311 36.00 -7.00 33.28
C ARG A 311 34.92 -5.99 33.72
N ASN A 312 35.33 -4.78 34.16
CA ASN A 312 34.43 -3.79 34.76
C ASN A 312 34.03 -2.64 33.81
N HIS A 313 34.68 -2.53 32.66
CA HIS A 313 34.46 -1.44 31.72
C HIS A 313 34.13 -2.00 30.36
N SER A 314 32.92 -1.81 29.91
CA SER A 314 32.51 -2.23 28.55
C SER A 314 32.14 -0.99 27.75
N LEU A 315 32.77 -0.84 26.59
CA LEU A 315 32.54 0.27 25.66
C LEU A 315 32.07 -0.27 24.32
N ASN A 316 30.95 0.25 23.84
CA ASN A 316 30.48 0.06 22.50
C ASN A 316 30.37 1.43 21.81
N VAL A 317 31.08 1.61 20.71
CA VAL A 317 31.02 2.83 19.88
C VAL A 317 30.56 2.47 18.50
N VAL A 318 29.60 3.23 17.98
CA VAL A 318 29.12 3.13 16.61
C VAL A 318 29.30 4.48 15.93
N ALA A 319 29.91 4.46 14.75
CA ALA A 319 29.93 5.59 13.82
C ALA A 319 29.29 5.14 12.52
N ALA A 320 28.36 5.93 12.00
CA ALA A 320 27.69 5.60 10.74
C ALA A 320 27.56 6.82 9.83
N PHE A 321 27.67 6.56 8.55
CA PHE A 321 27.35 7.47 7.47
C PHE A 321 26.26 6.81 6.62
N SER A 322 25.19 7.52 6.27
CA SER A 322 24.20 7.05 5.32
C SER A 322 23.89 8.08 4.24
N TYR A 323 23.65 7.60 3.05
CA TYR A 323 23.13 8.34 1.92
C TYR A 323 21.91 7.62 1.36
N GLU A 324 20.81 8.31 1.28
CA GLU A 324 19.58 7.83 0.70
C GLU A 324 19.19 8.70 -0.49
N ARG A 325 18.76 8.08 -1.58
CA ARG A 325 18.22 8.76 -2.75
C ARG A 325 16.97 8.04 -3.23
N GLY A 326 15.86 8.78 -3.31
CA GLY A 326 14.62 8.36 -3.91
C GLY A 326 14.36 9.12 -5.22
N ASP A 327 14.17 8.39 -6.32
CA ASP A 327 13.66 8.90 -7.59
C ASP A 327 12.29 8.28 -7.83
N TYR A 328 11.30 9.06 -8.21
CA TYR A 328 9.96 8.57 -8.52
C TYR A 328 9.33 9.39 -9.64
N GLY A 329 8.41 8.78 -10.34
CA GLY A 329 7.68 9.45 -11.40
C GLY A 329 6.42 8.71 -11.78
N ASN A 330 5.60 9.41 -12.54
CA ASN A 330 4.38 8.87 -13.12
C ASN A 330 4.20 9.37 -14.55
N LYS A 331 3.44 8.65 -15.32
CA LYS A 331 2.90 9.07 -16.62
C LYS A 331 1.51 8.46 -16.79
N ALA A 332 0.63 9.18 -17.48
CA ALA A 332 -0.69 8.67 -17.79
C ALA A 332 -1.17 9.20 -19.15
N MET A 333 -1.93 8.35 -19.82
CA MET A 333 -2.60 8.63 -21.08
C MET A 333 -4.06 8.21 -20.94
N VAL A 334 -4.96 9.00 -21.52
CA VAL A 334 -6.39 8.71 -21.59
C VAL A 334 -6.84 8.99 -23.00
N ALA A 335 -7.71 8.15 -23.55
CA ALA A 335 -8.30 8.36 -24.85
C ALA A 335 -9.72 7.81 -24.90
N THR A 336 -10.54 8.41 -25.77
CA THR A 336 -11.92 8.00 -26.02
C THR A 336 -12.23 8.07 -27.52
N GLY A 337 -13.33 7.49 -27.95
CA GLY A 337 -13.72 7.49 -29.35
C GLY A 337 -12.97 6.45 -30.18
N PHE A 338 -12.95 5.22 -29.73
CA PHE A 338 -12.38 4.12 -30.48
C PHE A 338 -13.33 3.69 -31.60
N PRO A 339 -12.85 3.32 -32.81
CA PRO A 339 -13.70 2.87 -33.89
C PRO A 339 -14.40 1.52 -33.58
N GLN A 340 -13.77 0.70 -32.74
CA GLN A 340 -14.26 -0.61 -32.29
C GLN A 340 -13.59 -0.99 -30.96
N ASP A 341 -14.15 -1.99 -30.25
CA ASP A 341 -13.65 -2.44 -28.95
C ASP A 341 -12.59 -3.56 -29.06
N LEU A 342 -12.30 -4.05 -30.27
CA LEU A 342 -11.43 -5.23 -30.49
C LEU A 342 -10.00 -5.05 -30.00
N THR A 343 -9.45 -3.86 -30.13
CA THR A 343 -8.06 -3.54 -29.75
C THR A 343 -7.94 -3.08 -28.31
N GLU A 344 -9.07 -2.81 -27.63
CA GLU A 344 -9.10 -2.31 -26.27
C GLU A 344 -8.11 -1.15 -26.06
N ASP A 345 -7.32 -1.21 -24.98
CA ASP A 345 -6.27 -0.25 -24.63
C ASP A 345 -4.93 -0.50 -25.36
N PHE A 346 -4.80 -1.56 -26.17
CA PHE A 346 -3.54 -1.91 -26.84
C PHE A 346 -3.14 -0.89 -27.90
N ASP A 347 -4.11 -0.28 -28.56
CA ASP A 347 -3.85 0.75 -29.58
C ASP A 347 -4.54 2.08 -29.23
N MET A 348 -3.89 2.85 -28.37
CA MET A 348 -4.35 4.19 -27.98
C MET A 348 -4.39 5.16 -29.15
N SER A 349 -3.67 4.90 -30.25
CA SER A 349 -3.61 5.77 -31.43
C SER A 349 -4.85 5.65 -32.32
N ALA A 350 -5.62 4.59 -32.19
CA ALA A 350 -6.89 4.39 -32.89
C ALA A 350 -8.01 5.31 -32.38
N ALA A 351 -7.86 5.90 -31.20
CA ALA A 351 -8.86 6.77 -30.59
C ALA A 351 -8.94 8.14 -31.27
N VAL A 352 -10.15 8.61 -31.51
CA VAL A 352 -10.40 9.95 -32.11
C VAL A 352 -10.11 11.09 -31.14
N ASN A 353 -10.30 10.88 -29.85
CA ASN A 353 -10.20 11.92 -28.82
C ASN A 353 -9.09 11.60 -27.79
N PRO A 354 -7.80 11.68 -28.15
CA PRO A 354 -6.74 11.53 -27.18
C PRO A 354 -6.70 12.75 -26.24
N GLN A 355 -6.65 12.49 -24.92
CA GLN A 355 -6.45 13.56 -23.96
C GLN A 355 -4.97 13.91 -23.86
N LYS A 356 -4.66 15.13 -23.39
CA LYS A 356 -3.29 15.55 -23.17
C LYS A 356 -2.61 14.63 -22.16
N PRO A 357 -1.51 13.96 -22.55
CA PRO A 357 -0.78 13.10 -21.61
C PRO A 357 -0.25 13.88 -20.40
N THR A 358 -0.21 13.23 -19.26
CA THR A 358 0.35 13.79 -18.04
C THR A 358 1.60 13.04 -17.63
N SER A 359 2.56 13.75 -17.05
CA SER A 359 3.75 13.13 -16.47
C SER A 359 4.29 13.97 -15.33
N GLY A 360 4.93 13.30 -14.39
CA GLY A 360 5.58 13.93 -13.25
C GLY A 360 6.84 13.18 -12.85
N ARG A 361 7.79 13.89 -12.25
CA ARG A 361 9.00 13.31 -11.67
C ARG A 361 9.39 14.06 -10.42
N GLY A 362 9.81 13.32 -9.41
CA GLY A 362 10.37 13.87 -8.18
C GLY A 362 11.64 13.13 -7.76
N MET A 363 12.47 13.82 -7.00
CA MET A 363 13.70 13.28 -6.43
C MET A 363 13.87 13.80 -5.02
N THR A 364 14.30 12.90 -4.13
CA THR A 364 14.66 13.25 -2.76
C THR A 364 16.02 12.65 -2.40
N SER A 365 16.77 13.33 -1.54
CA SER A 365 17.99 12.77 -0.97
C SER A 365 18.13 13.15 0.51
N LEU A 366 18.72 12.24 1.27
CA LEU A 366 19.04 12.40 2.69
C LEU A 366 20.47 11.94 2.92
N VAL A 367 21.24 12.75 3.62
CA VAL A 367 22.59 12.42 4.08
C VAL A 367 22.60 12.47 5.59
N SER A 368 23.15 11.45 6.25
CA SER A 368 23.17 11.37 7.70
C SER A 368 24.52 10.93 8.22
N PHE A 369 24.94 11.57 9.32
CA PHE A 369 26.10 11.17 10.12
C PHE A 369 25.62 10.85 11.53
N LEU A 370 26.04 9.69 12.05
CA LEU A 370 25.67 9.22 13.37
C LEU A 370 26.93 8.84 14.16
N GLY A 371 27.04 9.31 15.38
CA GLY A 371 27.95 8.81 16.39
C GLY A 371 27.18 8.40 17.64
N ARG A 372 27.46 7.21 18.19
CA ARG A 372 26.87 6.71 19.42
C ARG A 372 27.91 6.01 20.26
N ALA A 373 27.93 6.28 21.55
CA ALA A 373 28.74 5.59 22.53
C ALA A 373 27.87 5.05 23.67
N ASN A 374 28.04 3.78 23.99
CA ASN A 374 27.47 3.15 25.17
C ASN A 374 28.63 2.70 26.07
N TYR A 375 28.59 3.14 27.33
CA TYR A 375 29.59 2.77 28.31
C TYR A 375 28.93 2.13 29.51
N ASN A 376 29.40 0.95 29.87
CA ASN A 376 28.93 0.22 31.06
C ASN A 376 30.08 0.07 32.02
N LEU A 377 29.91 0.67 33.22
CA LEU A 377 30.87 0.62 34.30
C LEU A 377 30.40 -0.35 35.39
N MET A 378 31.18 -1.39 35.66
CA MET A 378 30.95 -2.40 36.70
C MET A 378 29.59 -3.09 36.62
N ASN A 379 28.96 -3.08 35.46
CA ASN A 379 27.60 -3.52 35.27
C ASN A 379 26.51 -2.79 36.11
N LYS A 380 26.93 -1.69 36.78
CA LYS A 380 26.11 -0.85 37.67
C LYS A 380 25.67 0.45 37.00
N TYR A 381 26.59 1.15 36.36
CA TYR A 381 26.38 2.46 35.78
C TYR A 381 26.44 2.39 34.28
N LEU A 382 25.35 2.76 33.62
CA LEU A 382 25.18 2.68 32.17
C LEU A 382 25.03 4.10 31.62
N PHE A 383 25.86 4.43 30.64
CA PHE A 383 25.85 5.74 29.98
C PHE A 383 25.66 5.52 28.48
N THR A 384 24.79 6.27 27.86
CA THR A 384 24.61 6.34 26.42
C THR A 384 24.67 7.80 25.99
N ALA A 385 25.43 8.07 24.94
CA ALA A 385 25.40 9.36 24.26
C ALA A 385 25.32 9.11 22.76
N SER A 386 24.49 9.87 22.06
CA SER A 386 24.48 9.87 20.61
C SER A 386 24.29 11.27 20.02
N PHE A 387 24.86 11.43 18.85
CA PHE A 387 24.74 12.65 18.05
C PHE A 387 24.46 12.25 16.60
N ARG A 388 23.44 12.86 16.02
CA ARG A 388 23.07 12.65 14.61
C ARG A 388 22.95 14.00 13.92
N ARG A 389 23.50 14.09 12.72
CA ARG A 389 23.37 15.24 11.83
C ARG A 389 22.78 14.78 10.51
N ASP A 390 21.61 15.31 10.14
CA ASP A 390 20.86 14.95 8.95
C ASP A 390 20.72 16.15 8.02
N GLY A 391 20.92 15.90 6.72
CA GLY A 391 20.74 16.87 5.65
C GLY A 391 19.77 16.37 4.60
N SER A 392 18.59 17.01 4.49
CA SER A 392 17.54 16.63 3.56
C SER A 392 17.41 17.61 2.41
N SER A 393 17.24 17.07 1.19
CA SER A 393 17.00 17.87 -0.01
C SER A 393 15.62 18.53 -0.05
N LYS A 394 14.71 18.12 0.84
CA LYS A 394 13.34 18.62 0.90
C LYS A 394 13.23 20.03 1.46
N PHE A 395 14.24 20.47 2.25
CA PHE A 395 14.27 21.78 2.89
C PHE A 395 14.98 22.84 2.05
N ALA A 396 14.71 24.09 2.38
CA ALA A 396 15.27 25.24 1.71
C ALA A 396 16.81 25.33 1.83
N PRO A 397 17.51 26.01 0.92
CA PRO A 397 18.92 26.34 1.10
C PRO A 397 19.14 27.06 2.45
N GLY A 398 20.14 26.61 3.23
CA GLY A 398 20.38 27.09 4.60
C GLY A 398 19.70 26.27 5.69
N ASN A 399 18.54 25.67 5.43
CA ASN A 399 17.74 24.90 6.42
C ASN A 399 17.81 23.37 6.21
N LYS A 400 18.63 22.89 5.26
CA LYS A 400 18.71 21.45 4.92
C LYS A 400 19.23 20.59 6.06
N TRP A 401 20.14 21.12 6.88
CA TRP A 401 20.83 20.39 7.91
C TRP A 401 20.24 20.65 9.29
N SER A 402 20.09 19.59 10.08
CA SER A 402 19.75 19.67 11.50
C SER A 402 20.57 18.69 12.33
N ASN A 403 20.73 19.01 13.61
CA ASN A 403 21.48 18.21 14.56
C ASN A 403 20.54 17.70 15.65
N PHE A 404 20.72 16.44 16.02
CA PHE A 404 19.91 15.75 17.01
C PHE A 404 20.84 15.07 18.02
N ALA A 405 20.78 15.51 19.25
CA ALA A 405 21.55 14.95 20.35
C ALA A 405 20.66 14.11 21.26
N SER A 406 21.19 13.03 21.80
CA SER A 406 20.53 12.27 22.85
C SER A 406 21.52 11.73 23.88
N GLY A 407 21.05 11.57 25.11
CA GLY A 407 21.81 11.03 26.22
C GLY A 407 20.92 10.22 27.15
N ALA A 408 21.46 9.18 27.74
CA ALA A 408 20.78 8.40 28.77
C ALA A 408 21.76 7.92 29.81
N ILE A 409 21.31 7.93 31.06
CA ILE A 409 22.00 7.35 32.19
C ILE A 409 21.10 6.33 32.87
N ALA A 410 21.69 5.26 33.34
CA ALA A 410 20.96 4.29 34.16
C ALA A 410 21.87 3.76 35.28
N TRP A 411 21.29 3.59 36.45
CA TRP A 411 21.94 3.03 37.62
C TRP A 411 21.20 1.76 38.04
N ARG A 412 21.91 0.62 38.00
CA ARG A 412 21.44 -0.64 38.53
C ARG A 412 21.72 -0.73 40.03
N ALA A 413 20.85 -0.11 40.84
CA ALA A 413 21.00 -0.06 42.27
C ALA A 413 20.97 -1.47 42.89
N SER A 414 20.29 -2.46 42.29
CA SER A 414 20.30 -3.87 42.69
C SER A 414 21.69 -4.50 42.70
N GLU A 415 22.68 -3.91 42.00
CA GLU A 415 24.06 -4.42 41.99
C GLU A 415 24.91 -3.83 43.10
N GLU A 416 24.39 -2.84 43.88
CA GLU A 416 25.06 -2.28 45.05
C GLU A 416 24.91 -3.23 46.25
N GLN A 417 25.99 -3.33 47.06
CA GLN A 417 26.01 -4.25 48.21
C GLN A 417 24.89 -3.94 49.21
N PHE A 418 24.69 -2.66 49.52
CA PHE A 418 23.66 -2.23 50.49
C PHE A 418 22.23 -2.53 50.03
N ILE A 419 21.96 -2.65 48.72
CA ILE A 419 20.67 -3.08 48.18
C ILE A 419 20.56 -4.61 48.17
N LYS A 420 21.64 -5.32 47.81
CA LYS A 420 21.71 -6.78 47.85
C LYS A 420 21.43 -7.34 49.24
N ASP A 421 21.96 -6.65 50.29
CA ASP A 421 21.80 -7.06 51.68
C ASP A 421 20.35 -6.96 52.18
N LEU A 422 19.50 -6.14 51.52
CA LEU A 422 18.07 -6.05 51.82
C LEU A 422 17.28 -7.31 51.40
N ASN A 423 17.78 -8.11 50.44
CA ASN A 423 17.13 -9.32 49.88
C ASN A 423 15.68 -9.10 49.38
N VAL A 424 15.31 -7.85 49.07
CA VAL A 424 13.95 -7.50 48.60
C VAL A 424 13.88 -7.42 47.09
N PHE A 425 14.91 -6.83 46.46
CA PHE A 425 14.90 -6.55 45.03
C PHE A 425 15.72 -7.58 44.25
N SER A 426 15.11 -8.25 43.28
CA SER A 426 15.81 -9.02 42.26
C SER A 426 16.31 -8.14 41.10
N ASN A 427 15.71 -6.97 40.92
CA ASN A 427 16.16 -5.89 40.03
C ASN A 427 15.69 -4.56 40.60
N LEU A 428 16.58 -3.60 40.65
CA LEU A 428 16.25 -2.18 40.94
C LEU A 428 17.14 -1.31 40.05
N LYS A 429 16.52 -0.61 39.09
CA LYS A 429 17.22 0.19 38.12
C LYS A 429 16.52 1.54 37.95
N PHE A 430 17.24 2.60 38.16
CA PHE A 430 16.84 3.98 37.87
C PHE A 430 17.36 4.38 36.50
N ARG A 431 16.60 5.14 35.73
CA ARG A 431 17.00 5.60 34.40
C ARG A 431 16.49 7.01 34.14
N ALA A 432 17.28 7.77 33.41
CA ALA A 432 16.90 9.08 32.88
C ALA A 432 17.47 9.23 31.48
N SER A 433 16.71 9.83 30.57
CA SER A 433 17.14 10.10 29.23
C SER A 433 16.58 11.40 28.69
N TYR A 434 17.33 11.97 27.76
CA TYR A 434 16.96 13.10 26.93
C TYR A 434 17.25 12.77 25.50
N GLY A 435 16.35 13.10 24.58
CA GLY A 435 16.57 12.89 23.17
C GLY A 435 15.85 13.91 22.29
N GLN A 436 16.50 14.24 21.18
CA GLN A 436 15.92 15.02 20.11
C GLN A 436 15.70 14.15 18.88
N THR A 437 14.56 14.32 18.24
CA THR A 437 14.21 13.67 16.95
C THR A 437 13.76 14.72 15.96
N GLY A 438 14.14 14.51 14.69
CA GLY A 438 13.72 15.34 13.57
C GLY A 438 12.66 14.69 12.72
N ASN A 439 11.75 15.48 12.20
CA ASN A 439 10.76 15.06 11.22
C ASN A 439 10.95 15.82 9.90
N GLN A 440 11.00 15.06 8.77
CA GLN A 440 11.09 15.58 7.41
C GLN A 440 9.86 15.18 6.56
N ALA A 441 8.71 14.91 7.17
CA ALA A 441 7.50 14.42 6.52
C ALA A 441 6.81 15.50 5.68
N ILE A 442 7.57 16.15 4.79
CA ILE A 442 7.08 17.11 3.80
C ILE A 442 7.33 16.58 2.39
N GLY A 443 6.56 17.06 1.42
CA GLY A 443 6.74 16.71 0.02
C GLY A 443 8.08 17.20 -0.55
N ALA A 444 8.58 16.54 -1.60
CA ALA A 444 9.70 17.08 -2.37
C ALA A 444 9.31 18.45 -2.96
N TYR A 445 10.26 19.36 -2.97
CA TYR A 445 10.09 20.72 -3.52
C TYR A 445 9.04 21.61 -2.84
N ALA A 446 8.56 21.24 -1.65
CA ALA A 446 7.56 22.00 -0.89
C ALA A 446 8.03 23.43 -0.53
N THR A 447 9.33 23.71 -0.61
CA THR A 447 9.93 25.03 -0.39
C THR A 447 9.90 25.95 -1.61
N ARG A 448 9.40 25.46 -2.77
CA ARG A 448 9.41 26.20 -4.04
C ARG A 448 8.00 26.51 -4.49
N ASP A 449 7.85 27.61 -5.23
CA ASP A 449 6.63 27.89 -5.98
C ASP A 449 6.36 26.81 -7.02
N TYR A 450 5.11 26.43 -7.14
CA TYR A 450 4.63 25.55 -8.18
C TYR A 450 3.92 26.38 -9.25
N LEU A 451 4.52 26.45 -10.45
CA LEU A 451 3.94 27.10 -11.59
C LEU A 451 3.25 26.07 -12.49
N THR A 452 2.05 26.37 -12.91
CA THR A 452 1.32 25.60 -13.92
C THR A 452 1.04 26.48 -15.13
N VAL A 453 0.89 25.85 -16.30
CA VAL A 453 0.41 26.55 -17.48
C VAL A 453 -1.07 26.90 -17.27
N ALA A 454 -1.39 28.17 -17.34
CA ALA A 454 -2.75 28.67 -17.32
C ALA A 454 -3.07 29.34 -18.67
N ASN A 455 -4.22 28.98 -19.22
CA ASN A 455 -4.73 29.59 -20.42
C ASN A 455 -5.74 30.67 -20.02
N TYR A 456 -5.53 31.86 -20.53
CA TYR A 456 -6.42 33.00 -20.29
C TYR A 456 -6.86 33.60 -21.63
N PRO A 457 -8.15 33.84 -21.84
CA PRO A 457 -8.62 34.49 -23.06
C PRO A 457 -8.28 35.98 -23.03
N ILE A 458 -7.46 36.42 -24.00
CA ILE A 458 -7.15 37.81 -24.21
C ILE A 458 -7.60 38.17 -25.65
N ASN A 459 -8.51 39.13 -25.77
CA ASN A 459 -9.02 39.61 -27.07
C ASN A 459 -9.56 38.46 -27.96
N GLY A 460 -10.25 37.46 -27.38
CA GLY A 460 -10.82 36.33 -28.13
C GLY A 460 -9.81 35.26 -28.53
N ALA A 461 -8.55 35.39 -28.20
CA ALA A 461 -7.53 34.34 -28.37
C ALA A 461 -7.06 33.78 -27.04
N LEU A 462 -6.76 32.49 -27.03
CA LEU A 462 -6.17 31.85 -25.84
C LEU A 462 -4.69 32.19 -25.74
N ALA A 463 -4.34 32.99 -24.72
CA ALA A 463 -2.95 33.25 -24.36
C ALA A 463 -2.54 32.27 -23.26
N SER A 464 -1.40 31.60 -23.43
CA SER A 464 -0.83 30.69 -22.42
C SER A 464 0.20 31.42 -21.58
N GLY A 465 0.11 31.30 -20.28
CA GLY A 465 1.05 31.88 -19.33
C GLY A 465 1.30 30.89 -18.16
N PHE A 466 2.12 31.31 -17.20
CA PHE A 466 2.35 30.56 -15.97
C PHE A 466 1.58 31.20 -14.81
N ALA A 467 0.83 30.41 -14.09
CA ALA A 467 0.16 30.81 -12.86
C ALA A 467 0.65 29.97 -11.68
N ASN A 468 0.68 30.55 -10.50
CA ASN A 468 0.96 29.80 -9.28
C ASN A 468 -0.24 28.90 -8.95
N LEU A 469 0.04 27.63 -8.59
CA LEU A 469 -0.98 26.70 -8.09
C LEU A 469 -1.38 27.10 -6.67
N THR A 470 -2.40 27.92 -6.54
CA THR A 470 -2.87 28.51 -5.28
C THR A 470 -3.25 27.45 -4.23
N TRP A 471 -3.69 26.26 -4.64
CA TRP A 471 -4.05 25.17 -3.73
C TRP A 471 -2.84 24.50 -3.05
N ARG A 472 -1.60 24.72 -3.53
CA ARG A 472 -0.37 24.27 -2.88
C ARG A 472 0.26 25.33 -1.97
N GLY A 473 -0.29 26.54 -1.97
CA GLY A 473 0.25 27.69 -1.24
C GLY A 473 1.49 28.30 -1.88
N PRO A 474 1.95 29.45 -1.35
CA PRO A 474 3.18 30.11 -1.78
C PRO A 474 4.42 29.31 -1.36
N ALA A 475 5.56 29.58 -1.99
CA ALA A 475 6.86 29.09 -1.55
C ALA A 475 7.11 29.41 -0.08
N ASN A 476 7.66 28.45 0.64
CA ASN A 476 8.13 28.70 2.01
C ASN A 476 9.65 28.48 2.09
N PRO A 477 10.45 29.56 1.92
CA PRO A 477 11.91 29.46 1.97
C PRO A 477 12.45 29.18 3.39
N ASP A 478 11.65 29.40 4.43
CA ASP A 478 12.04 29.19 5.82
C ASP A 478 11.71 27.80 6.35
N LEU A 479 11.16 26.93 5.49
CA LEU A 479 10.78 25.58 5.86
C LEU A 479 12.00 24.78 6.30
N LYS A 480 11.96 24.29 7.52
CA LYS A 480 13.05 23.59 8.21
C LYS A 480 12.56 22.34 8.92
N TRP A 481 13.49 21.57 9.46
CA TRP A 481 13.19 20.40 10.27
C TRP A 481 12.27 20.74 11.45
N GLU A 482 11.22 19.96 11.61
CA GLU A 482 10.46 19.91 12.86
C GLU A 482 11.27 19.09 13.87
N THR A 483 11.46 19.64 15.07
CA THR A 483 12.28 18.99 16.11
C THR A 483 11.42 18.73 17.34
N THR A 484 11.41 17.49 17.79
CA THR A 484 10.76 17.08 19.04
C THR A 484 11.82 16.76 20.07
N SER A 485 11.73 17.37 21.26
CA SER A 485 12.57 17.08 22.42
C SER A 485 11.78 16.28 23.44
N GLN A 486 12.35 15.18 23.92
CA GLN A 486 11.71 14.29 24.87
C GLN A 486 12.61 14.03 26.06
N TYR A 487 12.03 14.09 27.26
CA TYR A 487 12.63 13.70 28.52
C TYR A 487 11.89 12.47 29.04
N ASN A 488 12.63 11.54 29.60
CA ASN A 488 12.05 10.36 30.23
C ASN A 488 12.83 10.03 31.49
N VAL A 489 12.10 9.73 32.57
CA VAL A 489 12.64 9.26 33.85
C VAL A 489 11.85 8.02 34.23
N GLY A 490 12.52 6.96 34.65
CA GLY A 490 11.83 5.72 34.99
C GLY A 490 12.57 4.90 36.04
N VAL A 491 11.83 4.01 36.64
CA VAL A 491 12.33 2.99 37.57
C VAL A 491 11.81 1.61 37.19
N ASP A 492 12.72 0.64 37.12
CA ASP A 492 12.42 -0.78 36.91
C ASP A 492 12.67 -1.54 38.22
N MET A 493 11.65 -2.17 38.79
CA MET A 493 11.72 -2.93 40.02
C MET A 493 11.36 -4.38 39.77
N GLY A 494 12.14 -5.31 40.27
CA GLY A 494 11.84 -6.74 40.29
C GLY A 494 11.84 -7.23 41.76
N PHE A 495 10.81 -7.96 42.13
CA PHE A 495 10.67 -8.55 43.44
C PHE A 495 10.60 -10.08 43.33
N PHE A 496 11.03 -10.76 44.40
CA PHE A 496 11.01 -12.23 44.46
C PHE A 496 11.59 -12.83 43.17
N PRO A 497 12.65 -13.58 43.11
CA PRO A 497 13.42 -13.89 41.90
C PRO A 497 12.60 -13.85 40.61
N HIS A 498 12.41 -12.65 40.03
CA HIS A 498 11.68 -12.33 38.79
C HIS A 498 10.19 -12.72 38.73
N ARG A 499 9.49 -12.92 39.86
CA ARG A 499 8.05 -13.24 39.90
C ARG A 499 7.17 -12.01 39.70
N ILE A 500 7.58 -10.86 40.23
CA ILE A 500 6.87 -9.58 40.08
C ILE A 500 7.84 -8.58 39.47
N ASN A 501 7.45 -7.96 38.36
CA ASN A 501 8.20 -6.88 37.70
C ASN A 501 7.28 -5.67 37.57
N LEU A 502 7.73 -4.52 38.07
CA LEU A 502 7.04 -3.24 37.99
C LEU A 502 7.96 -2.24 37.26
N THR A 503 7.43 -1.57 36.26
CA THR A 503 8.10 -0.49 35.54
C THR A 503 7.22 0.76 35.66
N ILE A 504 7.82 1.86 36.09
CA ILE A 504 7.18 3.18 36.17
C ILE A 504 8.00 4.12 35.28
N ASP A 505 7.32 4.81 34.37
CA ASP A 505 7.87 5.78 33.42
C ASP A 505 7.23 7.14 33.62
#